data_f4941e9a53678bbc75cbad0898527090
#
_entry.id   f4941e9a53678bbc75cbad0898527090
#
_cell.length_a   1.000
_cell.length_b   1.000
_cell.length_c   1.000
_cell.angle_alpha   90.00
_cell.angle_beta   90.00
_cell.angle_gamma   90.00
#
_symmetry.space_group_name_H-M   'P 1'
#
loop_
_entity.id
_entity.type
_entity.pdbx_description
1 polymer ?
#
loop_
_entity_poly.entity_id
_entity_poly.type
_entity_poly.pdbx_seq_one_letter_code
_entity_poly.pdbx_strand_id
1 'polypeptide(L)'
;MRKSAIAVAAFAILVGIAPQVRAAADHPAYRMTTNYRVFWLGLPVFKGTVTGRALDGRYALAFKSEATGLLRALRRSEINATAAGLIEPARYRALQFNLRAKWKEKRRSVDMNFAPDGGLRLSVSPLEPGKRKPVPPTIAAAGLDPLTALLHSTTVPLNTPACSLTVPIFDGRRRFDVRLERVGTAKLEHLISPLLDREAVKCRIHVRRIAGFTKKEIKNMDKARDRHAVIWVSKLRRLKMWLPVRFSYMSRWGPATGRVVGIDIAPLAQTD
;
A
#
# COMPACT_ATOMS: atom_id res chain seq x y z
N MET A 1 26.92 -0.61 82.29
CA MET A 1 26.94 -1.27 80.94
C MET A 1 25.58 -1.04 80.33
N ARG A 2 25.46 -0.04 79.45
CA ARG A 2 24.17 0.41 78.89
C ARG A 2 24.15 0.00 77.40
N LYS A 3 23.14 -0.78 77.03
CA LYS A 3 22.85 -1.14 75.62
C LYS A 3 21.90 -0.08 75.06
N SER A 4 22.38 0.68 74.07
CA SER A 4 21.57 1.61 73.30
C SER A 4 21.01 0.91 72.05
N ALA A 5 19.68 0.81 72.02
CA ALA A 5 18.96 0.34 70.82
C ALA A 5 18.75 1.52 69.85
N ILE A 6 19.24 1.38 68.68
CA ILE A 6 18.97 2.34 67.53
C ILE A 6 17.77 1.78 66.77
N ALA A 7 16.67 2.51 66.84
CA ALA A 7 15.49 2.24 66.01
C ALA A 7 15.74 2.81 64.60
N VAL A 8 15.76 1.92 63.58
CA VAL A 8 15.79 2.31 62.16
C VAL A 8 14.34 2.39 61.68
N ALA A 9 13.85 3.61 61.45
CA ALA A 9 12.56 3.84 60.80
C ALA A 9 12.68 3.59 59.32
N ALA A 10 12.07 2.50 58.83
CA ALA A 10 11.94 2.21 57.39
C ALA A 10 10.85 3.10 56.80
N PHE A 11 11.23 4.09 56.02
CA PHE A 11 10.32 4.93 55.23
C PHE A 11 10.02 4.21 53.92
N ALA A 12 8.85 3.55 53.83
CA ALA A 12 8.38 2.90 52.63
C ALA A 12 7.87 3.98 51.68
N ILE A 13 8.65 4.29 50.63
CA ILE A 13 8.21 5.13 49.49
C ILE A 13 7.36 4.25 48.59
N LEU A 14 6.04 4.37 48.70
CA LEU A 14 5.09 3.87 47.71
C LEU A 14 5.19 4.73 46.47
N VAL A 15 6.02 4.31 45.49
CA VAL A 15 6.00 4.86 44.14
C VAL A 15 4.73 4.31 43.46
N GLY A 16 3.69 5.10 43.49
CA GLY A 16 2.49 4.84 42.71
C GLY A 16 2.84 4.83 41.21
N ILE A 17 2.91 3.64 40.62
CA ILE A 17 2.94 3.46 39.17
C ILE A 17 1.54 3.78 38.68
N ALA A 18 1.28 5.06 38.37
CA ALA A 18 0.10 5.42 37.60
C ALA A 18 0.21 4.72 36.24
N PRO A 19 -0.81 3.96 35.82
CA PRO A 19 -0.82 3.44 34.46
C PRO A 19 -0.78 4.66 33.50
N GLN A 20 0.33 4.81 32.78
CA GLN A 20 0.36 5.74 31.67
C GLN A 20 -0.65 5.22 30.66
N VAL A 21 -1.85 5.77 30.68
CA VAL A 21 -2.78 5.71 29.59
C VAL A 21 -2.06 6.39 28.42
N ARG A 22 -1.41 5.59 27.61
CA ARG A 22 -0.90 6.05 26.32
C ARG A 22 -2.12 6.60 25.59
N ALA A 23 -2.18 7.91 25.44
CA ALA A 23 -3.15 8.56 24.60
C ALA A 23 -3.12 7.82 23.26
N ALA A 24 -4.26 7.24 22.87
CA ALA A 24 -4.42 6.66 21.57
C ALA A 24 -3.94 7.72 20.58
N ALA A 25 -2.95 7.40 19.74
CA ALA A 25 -2.45 8.34 18.77
C ALA A 25 -3.66 8.83 17.99
N ASP A 26 -3.86 10.16 18.00
CA ASP A 26 -5.02 10.84 17.44
C ASP A 26 -4.97 10.65 15.92
N HIS A 27 -5.48 9.51 15.44
CA HIS A 27 -5.57 9.21 14.02
C HIS A 27 -6.81 9.92 13.50
N PRO A 28 -6.63 10.99 12.70
CA PRO A 28 -7.77 11.75 12.22
C PRO A 28 -8.73 10.82 11.46
N ALA A 29 -10.00 10.87 11.84
CA ALA A 29 -11.05 10.15 11.15
C ALA A 29 -11.30 10.80 9.79
N TYR A 30 -10.96 10.12 8.70
CA TYR A 30 -11.13 10.66 7.36
C TYR A 30 -11.46 9.58 6.31
N ARG A 31 -12.08 10.06 5.23
CA ARG A 31 -12.19 9.35 3.95
C ARG A 31 -11.42 10.14 2.89
N MET A 32 -10.60 9.44 2.13
CA MET A 32 -9.93 10.02 0.96
C MET A 32 -10.29 9.20 -0.28
N THR A 33 -10.64 9.89 -1.35
CA THR A 33 -10.86 9.30 -2.67
C THR A 33 -9.91 9.93 -3.67
N THR A 34 -9.16 9.09 -4.38
CA THR A 34 -8.22 9.53 -5.41
C THR A 34 -8.58 8.88 -6.73
N ASN A 35 -8.80 9.70 -7.75
CA ASN A 35 -9.16 9.26 -9.09
C ASN A 35 -7.94 9.30 -10.00
N TYR A 36 -7.72 8.22 -10.76
CA TYR A 36 -6.62 8.06 -11.69
C TYR A 36 -7.13 7.85 -13.11
N ARG A 37 -6.35 8.33 -14.08
CA ARG A 37 -6.54 8.00 -15.50
C ARG A 37 -5.25 7.44 -16.05
N VAL A 38 -5.35 6.34 -16.78
CA VAL A 38 -4.22 5.63 -17.39
C VAL A 38 -4.30 5.77 -18.90
N PHE A 39 -3.15 6.07 -19.50
CA PHE A 39 -2.99 6.27 -20.94
C PHE A 39 -1.99 5.25 -21.47
N TRP A 40 -2.20 4.80 -22.67
CA TRP A 40 -1.26 4.01 -23.46
C TRP A 40 -1.10 4.67 -24.82
N LEU A 41 0.15 5.00 -25.18
CA LEU A 41 0.44 5.79 -26.38
C LEU A 41 -0.38 7.10 -26.47
N GLY A 42 -0.63 7.75 -25.32
CA GLY A 42 -1.45 8.97 -25.26
C GLY A 42 -2.96 8.74 -25.21
N LEU A 43 -3.46 7.55 -25.53
CA LEU A 43 -4.89 7.25 -25.53
C LEU A 43 -5.36 6.79 -24.15
N PRO A 44 -6.50 7.27 -23.64
CA PRO A 44 -7.04 6.83 -22.35
C PRO A 44 -7.53 5.39 -22.44
N VAL A 45 -6.97 4.51 -21.59
CA VAL A 45 -7.26 3.07 -21.61
C VAL A 45 -7.91 2.56 -20.33
N PHE A 46 -7.62 3.18 -19.18
CA PHE A 46 -8.24 2.82 -17.91
C PHE A 46 -8.54 4.07 -17.08
N LYS A 47 -9.59 3.97 -16.27
CA LYS A 47 -9.79 4.82 -15.09
C LYS A 47 -9.71 3.96 -13.83
N GLY A 48 -9.26 4.55 -12.75
CA GLY A 48 -9.12 3.88 -11.45
C GLY A 48 -9.49 4.81 -10.32
N THR A 49 -10.04 4.27 -9.25
CA THR A 49 -10.35 4.99 -8.02
C THR A 49 -9.78 4.21 -6.85
N VAL A 50 -9.05 4.91 -5.99
CA VAL A 50 -8.62 4.42 -4.68
C VAL A 50 -9.40 5.18 -3.62
N THR A 51 -10.11 4.46 -2.76
CA THR A 51 -10.76 5.05 -1.58
C THR A 51 -10.11 4.48 -0.33
N GLY A 52 -9.68 5.35 0.57
CA GLY A 52 -9.16 5.02 1.88
C GLY A 52 -10.03 5.60 2.99
N ARG A 53 -10.19 4.87 4.08
CA ARG A 53 -10.80 5.33 5.33
C ARG A 53 -9.86 4.99 6.48
N ALA A 54 -9.70 5.92 7.40
CA ALA A 54 -9.04 5.70 8.69
C ALA A 54 -10.01 6.14 9.79
N LEU A 55 -10.26 5.27 10.75
CA LEU A 55 -11.15 5.50 11.89
C LEU A 55 -10.76 4.54 13.02
N ASP A 56 -10.65 5.02 14.24
CA ASP A 56 -10.44 4.24 15.48
C ASP A 56 -9.30 3.22 15.37
N GLY A 57 -8.14 3.65 14.86
CA GLY A 57 -6.98 2.78 14.70
C GLY A 57 -7.16 1.68 13.64
N ARG A 58 -8.18 1.79 12.80
CA ARG A 58 -8.47 0.86 11.70
C ARG A 58 -8.36 1.57 10.35
N TYR A 59 -8.01 0.82 9.32
CA TYR A 59 -8.09 1.30 7.96
C TYR A 59 -8.94 0.35 7.10
N ALA A 60 -9.56 0.92 6.09
CA ALA A 60 -10.18 0.18 5.01
C ALA A 60 -9.84 0.86 3.68
N LEU A 61 -9.43 0.05 2.70
CA LEU A 61 -9.05 0.49 1.37
C LEU A 61 -9.93 -0.20 0.33
N ALA A 62 -10.28 0.53 -0.72
CA ALA A 62 -10.92 -0.03 -1.90
C ALA A 62 -10.23 0.51 -3.15
N PHE A 63 -9.96 -0.35 -4.09
CA PHE A 63 -9.46 -0.03 -5.43
C PHE A 63 -10.44 -0.56 -6.47
N LYS A 64 -10.85 0.31 -7.38
CA LYS A 64 -11.64 -0.07 -8.56
C LYS A 64 -10.91 0.44 -9.80
N SER A 65 -10.84 -0.39 -10.84
CA SER A 65 -10.31 0.03 -12.14
C SER A 65 -11.09 -0.63 -13.25
N GLU A 66 -11.39 0.13 -14.29
CA GLU A 66 -12.10 -0.36 -15.47
C GLU A 66 -11.50 0.20 -16.77
N ALA A 67 -11.59 -0.56 -17.83
CA ALA A 67 -11.20 -0.13 -19.15
C ALA A 67 -12.10 1.02 -19.65
N THR A 68 -11.53 1.96 -20.39
CA THR A 68 -12.22 3.12 -20.98
C THR A 68 -11.95 3.23 -22.49
N GLY A 69 -12.69 4.10 -23.16
CA GLY A 69 -12.49 4.40 -24.58
C GLY A 69 -12.56 3.16 -25.46
N LEU A 70 -11.75 3.12 -26.48
CA LEU A 70 -11.68 2.03 -27.46
C LEU A 70 -11.36 0.67 -26.79
N LEU A 71 -10.54 0.67 -25.73
CA LEU A 71 -10.19 -0.56 -25.03
C LEU A 71 -11.42 -1.20 -24.36
N ARG A 72 -12.38 -0.41 -23.86
CA ARG A 72 -13.63 -0.91 -23.28
C ARG A 72 -14.49 -1.63 -24.33
N ALA A 73 -14.57 -1.07 -25.54
CA ALA A 73 -15.32 -1.67 -26.65
C ALA A 73 -14.71 -3.01 -27.09
N LEU A 74 -13.39 -3.10 -27.16
CA LEU A 74 -12.67 -4.30 -27.58
C LEU A 74 -12.52 -5.34 -26.48
N ARG A 75 -12.36 -4.90 -25.22
CA ARG A 75 -12.02 -5.79 -24.10
C ARG A 75 -12.53 -5.21 -22.78
N ARG A 76 -13.66 -5.69 -22.31
CA ARG A 76 -14.10 -5.37 -20.95
C ARG A 76 -13.07 -5.89 -19.96
N SER A 77 -12.50 -4.98 -19.17
CA SER A 77 -11.56 -5.29 -18.11
C SER A 77 -11.92 -4.52 -16.86
N GLU A 78 -11.98 -5.22 -15.75
CA GLU A 78 -12.37 -4.67 -14.46
C GLU A 78 -11.52 -5.31 -13.37
N ILE A 79 -11.08 -4.49 -12.40
CA ILE A 79 -10.38 -4.92 -11.21
C ILE A 79 -11.03 -4.25 -10.01
N ASN A 80 -11.46 -5.06 -9.05
CA ASN A 80 -11.93 -4.61 -7.74
C ASN A 80 -11.04 -5.27 -6.68
N ALA A 81 -10.49 -4.47 -5.78
CA ALA A 81 -9.75 -4.99 -4.64
C ALA A 81 -10.13 -4.21 -3.37
N THR A 82 -10.13 -4.89 -2.24
CA THR A 82 -10.34 -4.30 -0.92
C THR A 82 -9.29 -4.81 0.05
N ALA A 83 -8.89 -3.98 0.99
CA ALA A 83 -8.05 -4.37 2.13
C ALA A 83 -8.58 -3.70 3.40
N ALA A 84 -8.44 -4.38 4.52
CA ALA A 84 -8.75 -3.85 5.83
C ALA A 84 -7.73 -4.33 6.87
N GLY A 85 -7.48 -3.51 7.89
CA GLY A 85 -6.53 -3.86 8.93
C GLY A 85 -6.45 -2.83 10.05
N LEU A 86 -5.39 -2.93 10.84
CA LEU A 86 -5.12 -2.07 11.98
C LEU A 86 -3.97 -1.11 11.68
N ILE A 87 -4.08 0.09 12.24
CA ILE A 87 -3.04 1.11 12.24
C ILE A 87 -2.30 0.97 13.57
N GLU A 88 -1.09 0.45 13.54
CA GLU A 88 -0.23 0.31 14.72
C GLU A 88 0.84 1.42 14.69
N PRO A 89 1.48 1.79 15.79
CA PRO A 89 2.39 2.94 15.87
C PRO A 89 3.53 2.95 14.84
N ALA A 90 4.00 1.77 14.41
CA ALA A 90 5.12 1.64 13.48
C ALA A 90 4.78 0.90 12.19
N ARG A 91 3.58 0.34 12.05
CA ARG A 91 3.22 -0.49 10.89
C ARG A 91 1.73 -0.59 10.67
N TYR A 92 1.35 -1.00 9.48
CA TYR A 92 -0.02 -1.43 9.17
C TYR A 92 -0.08 -2.95 9.27
N ARG A 93 -1.04 -3.46 10.06
CA ARG A 93 -1.31 -4.89 10.17
C ARG A 93 -2.52 -5.23 9.31
N ALA A 94 -2.29 -5.93 8.21
CA ALA A 94 -3.36 -6.42 7.37
C ALA A 94 -4.18 -7.48 8.12
N LEU A 95 -5.50 -7.43 7.97
CA LEU A 95 -6.43 -8.46 8.46
C LEU A 95 -7.08 -9.18 7.29
N GLN A 96 -7.42 -8.45 6.23
CA GLN A 96 -8.13 -9.01 5.09
C GLN A 96 -7.73 -8.31 3.80
N PHE A 97 -7.63 -9.09 2.73
CA PHE A 97 -7.50 -8.60 1.36
C PHE A 97 -8.33 -9.46 0.42
N ASN A 98 -9.08 -8.80 -0.46
CA ASN A 98 -9.86 -9.46 -1.51
C ASN A 98 -9.56 -8.79 -2.85
N LEU A 99 -9.43 -9.62 -3.90
CA LEU A 99 -9.28 -9.15 -5.27
C LEU A 99 -10.22 -9.93 -6.18
N ARG A 100 -10.91 -9.21 -7.04
CA ARG A 100 -11.72 -9.75 -8.13
C ARG A 100 -11.30 -9.02 -9.42
N ALA A 101 -10.82 -9.77 -10.38
CA ALA A 101 -10.42 -9.22 -11.67
C ALA A 101 -11.08 -9.99 -12.80
N LYS A 102 -11.58 -9.24 -13.78
CA LYS A 102 -12.11 -9.77 -15.04
C LYS A 102 -11.31 -9.20 -16.18
N TRP A 103 -10.85 -10.07 -17.07
CA TRP A 103 -10.15 -9.69 -18.30
C TRP A 103 -10.70 -10.53 -19.45
N LYS A 104 -11.53 -9.96 -20.30
CA LYS A 104 -12.38 -10.72 -21.22
C LYS A 104 -13.20 -11.76 -20.43
N GLU A 105 -13.17 -13.02 -20.84
CA GLU A 105 -13.86 -14.12 -20.16
C GLU A 105 -13.08 -14.71 -18.97
N LYS A 106 -11.83 -14.30 -18.80
CA LYS A 106 -10.99 -14.81 -17.69
C LYS A 106 -11.30 -14.05 -16.41
N ARG A 107 -11.68 -14.80 -15.38
CA ARG A 107 -11.86 -14.26 -14.04
C ARG A 107 -10.71 -14.70 -13.14
N ARG A 108 -10.33 -13.84 -12.21
CA ARG A 108 -9.32 -14.12 -11.20
C ARG A 108 -9.80 -13.62 -9.86
N SER A 109 -9.63 -14.41 -8.83
CA SER A 109 -9.88 -13.99 -7.45
C SER A 109 -8.70 -14.35 -6.56
N VAL A 110 -8.54 -13.54 -5.51
CA VAL A 110 -7.64 -13.78 -4.38
C VAL A 110 -8.38 -13.34 -3.13
N ASP A 111 -8.40 -14.21 -2.12
CA ASP A 111 -8.90 -13.89 -0.78
C ASP A 111 -7.80 -14.25 0.22
N MET A 112 -7.38 -13.30 1.02
CA MET A 112 -6.39 -13.45 2.09
C MET A 112 -7.01 -13.00 3.41
N ASN A 113 -6.93 -13.85 4.43
CA ASN A 113 -7.30 -13.51 5.80
C ASN A 113 -6.09 -13.80 6.69
N PHE A 114 -5.61 -12.75 7.35
CA PHE A 114 -4.45 -12.81 8.24
C PHE A 114 -4.95 -13.01 9.67
N ALA A 115 -4.52 -14.10 10.28
CA ALA A 115 -4.89 -14.42 11.65
C ALA A 115 -4.01 -13.66 12.67
N PRO A 116 -4.47 -13.46 13.92
CA PRO A 116 -3.69 -12.76 14.96
C PRO A 116 -2.37 -13.44 15.29
N ASP A 117 -2.30 -14.76 15.16
CA ASP A 117 -1.11 -15.60 15.37
C ASP A 117 -0.09 -15.55 14.23
N GLY A 118 -0.33 -14.73 13.20
CA GLY A 118 0.49 -14.61 11.99
C GLY A 118 0.17 -15.64 10.91
N GLY A 119 -0.85 -16.48 11.11
CA GLY A 119 -1.35 -17.41 10.10
C GLY A 119 -1.98 -16.69 8.91
N LEU A 120 -1.92 -17.30 7.73
CA LEU A 120 -2.55 -16.80 6.51
C LEU A 120 -3.47 -17.86 5.91
N ARG A 121 -4.77 -17.56 5.84
CA ARG A 121 -5.74 -18.33 5.06
C ARG A 121 -5.83 -17.72 3.68
N LEU A 122 -5.54 -18.52 2.65
CA LEU A 122 -5.45 -18.08 1.26
C LEU A 122 -6.40 -18.88 0.38
N SER A 123 -7.21 -18.19 -0.42
CA SER A 123 -7.99 -18.78 -1.51
C SER A 123 -7.68 -18.04 -2.81
N VAL A 124 -7.37 -18.78 -3.88
CA VAL A 124 -7.05 -18.21 -5.20
C VAL A 124 -7.78 -18.98 -6.31
N SER A 125 -8.29 -18.23 -7.29
CA SER A 125 -8.91 -18.81 -8.48
C SER A 125 -8.47 -18.04 -9.74
N PRO A 126 -8.24 -18.73 -10.88
CA PRO A 126 -8.11 -20.18 -11.00
C PRO A 126 -6.83 -20.70 -10.33
N LEU A 127 -6.83 -21.92 -9.89
CA LEU A 127 -5.60 -22.62 -9.51
C LEU A 127 -4.71 -22.80 -10.74
N GLU A 128 -3.39 -22.75 -10.57
CA GLU A 128 -2.41 -22.93 -11.65
C GLU A 128 -1.44 -24.10 -11.29
N PRO A 129 -1.96 -25.33 -11.12
CA PRO A 129 -1.13 -26.46 -10.73
C PRO A 129 -0.04 -26.72 -11.78
N GLY A 130 1.17 -27.06 -11.33
CA GLY A 130 2.32 -27.35 -12.21
C GLY A 130 2.96 -26.13 -12.89
N LYS A 131 2.29 -24.99 -12.98
CA LYS A 131 2.85 -23.78 -13.60
C LYS A 131 3.68 -22.92 -12.64
N ARG A 132 3.40 -23.02 -11.36
CA ARG A 132 3.92 -22.17 -10.30
C ARG A 132 4.26 -23.00 -9.07
N LYS A 133 5.45 -22.82 -8.52
CA LYS A 133 5.75 -23.36 -7.19
C LYS A 133 4.98 -22.54 -6.15
N PRO A 134 4.24 -23.17 -5.22
CA PRO A 134 3.59 -22.44 -4.13
C PRO A 134 4.60 -21.62 -3.31
N VAL A 135 4.15 -20.49 -2.82
CA VAL A 135 4.94 -19.71 -1.86
C VAL A 135 4.79 -20.38 -0.49
N PRO A 136 5.86 -20.69 0.23
CA PRO A 136 5.78 -21.23 1.57
C PRO A 136 4.94 -20.32 2.49
N PRO A 137 4.09 -20.86 3.38
CA PRO A 137 3.19 -20.06 4.22
C PRO A 137 3.91 -18.98 5.04
N THR A 138 5.06 -19.29 5.63
CA THR A 138 5.88 -18.36 6.42
C THR A 138 6.38 -17.19 5.57
N ILE A 139 6.79 -17.45 4.33
CA ILE A 139 7.25 -16.43 3.39
C ILE A 139 6.06 -15.58 2.88
N ALA A 140 4.91 -16.20 2.66
CA ALA A 140 3.68 -15.52 2.24
C ALA A 140 3.19 -14.56 3.35
N ALA A 141 3.11 -15.03 4.58
CA ALA A 141 2.66 -14.26 5.74
C ALA A 141 3.58 -13.07 6.08
N ALA A 142 4.86 -13.13 5.72
CA ALA A 142 5.81 -12.02 5.86
C ALA A 142 5.62 -10.89 4.83
N GLY A 143 4.69 -11.03 3.88
CA GLY A 143 4.38 -10.01 2.88
C GLY A 143 3.06 -9.29 3.17
N LEU A 144 3.02 -7.99 2.90
CA LEU A 144 1.78 -7.22 2.90
C LEU A 144 0.98 -7.50 1.63
N ASP A 145 -0.35 -7.43 1.71
CA ASP A 145 -1.16 -7.37 0.50
C ASP A 145 -0.88 -6.08 -0.30
N PRO A 146 -1.18 -6.04 -1.60
CA PRO A 146 -0.83 -4.90 -2.46
C PRO A 146 -1.42 -3.55 -2.04
N LEU A 147 -2.63 -3.51 -1.46
CA LEU A 147 -3.25 -2.26 -1.03
C LEU A 147 -2.68 -1.78 0.31
N THR A 148 -2.44 -2.68 1.26
CA THR A 148 -1.76 -2.34 2.51
C THR A 148 -0.31 -1.92 2.25
N ALA A 149 0.38 -2.55 1.30
CA ALA A 149 1.70 -2.14 0.86
C ALA A 149 1.71 -0.73 0.27
N LEU A 150 0.69 -0.38 -0.53
CA LEU A 150 0.52 0.97 -1.05
C LEU A 150 0.31 1.96 0.10
N LEU A 151 -0.60 1.69 1.03
CA LEU A 151 -0.84 2.52 2.21
C LEU A 151 0.45 2.73 3.01
N HIS A 152 1.16 1.65 3.34
CA HIS A 152 2.44 1.71 4.04
C HIS A 152 3.46 2.59 3.32
N SER A 153 3.53 2.50 1.99
CA SER A 153 4.45 3.30 1.18
C SER A 153 4.08 4.78 1.15
N THR A 154 2.81 5.13 1.33
CA THR A 154 2.33 6.51 1.26
C THR A 154 2.35 7.24 2.61
N THR A 155 2.36 6.51 3.71
CA THR A 155 2.29 7.07 5.07
C THR A 155 3.63 7.16 5.78
N VAL A 156 4.73 7.02 5.06
CA VAL A 156 6.07 7.35 5.57
C VAL A 156 6.09 8.79 6.03
N PRO A 157 6.67 9.09 7.22
CA PRO A 157 6.76 10.46 7.72
C PRO A 157 7.35 11.43 6.69
N LEU A 158 6.78 12.64 6.58
CA LEU A 158 7.20 13.61 5.55
C LEU A 158 8.64 14.15 5.73
N ASN A 159 9.23 13.95 6.90
CA ASN A 159 10.65 14.23 7.17
C ASN A 159 11.58 13.08 6.74
N THR A 160 11.04 11.90 6.45
CA THR A 160 11.80 10.80 5.86
C THR A 160 11.96 11.04 4.36
N PRO A 161 13.15 10.81 3.78
CA PRO A 161 13.33 10.96 2.34
C PRO A 161 12.33 10.08 1.57
N ALA A 162 11.60 10.67 0.64
CA ALA A 162 10.74 9.90 -0.25
C ALA A 162 11.57 8.86 -1.03
N CYS A 163 10.98 7.72 -1.34
CA CYS A 163 11.61 6.63 -2.08
C CYS A 163 12.72 5.86 -1.33
N SER A 164 12.78 5.92 -0.01
CA SER A 164 13.77 5.18 0.79
C SER A 164 13.29 3.80 1.27
N LEU A 165 12.12 3.36 0.84
CA LEU A 165 11.47 2.14 1.33
C LEU A 165 11.75 0.90 0.49
N THR A 166 11.82 -0.23 1.19
CA THR A 166 11.64 -1.56 0.63
C THR A 166 10.43 -2.21 1.27
N VAL A 167 9.44 -2.58 0.48
CA VAL A 167 8.16 -3.12 0.96
C VAL A 167 8.01 -4.56 0.49
N PRO A 168 7.83 -5.51 1.43
CA PRO A 168 7.54 -6.90 1.11
C PRO A 168 6.07 -7.06 0.70
N ILE A 169 5.81 -7.60 -0.50
CA ILE A 169 4.45 -7.76 -1.05
C ILE A 169 4.16 -9.23 -1.33
N PHE A 170 2.99 -9.69 -0.93
CA PHE A 170 2.40 -10.95 -1.34
C PHE A 170 1.04 -10.69 -2.01
N ASP A 171 0.92 -11.05 -3.29
CA ASP A 171 -0.28 -10.80 -4.09
C ASP A 171 -1.24 -12.02 -4.17
N GLY A 172 -1.07 -12.98 -3.26
CA GLY A 172 -1.79 -14.25 -3.22
C GLY A 172 -1.17 -15.35 -4.09
N ARG A 173 -0.18 -15.02 -4.93
CA ARG A 173 0.50 -15.97 -5.82
C ARG A 173 2.01 -15.80 -5.84
N ARG A 174 2.48 -14.57 -5.71
CA ARG A 174 3.91 -14.19 -5.80
C ARG A 174 4.30 -13.39 -4.58
N ARG A 175 5.48 -13.69 -4.07
CA ARG A 175 6.15 -12.93 -3.04
C ARG A 175 7.31 -12.19 -3.68
N PHE A 176 7.33 -10.87 -3.53
CA PHE A 176 8.36 -9.99 -4.07
C PHE A 176 8.52 -8.77 -3.18
N ASP A 177 9.70 -8.16 -3.23
CA ASP A 177 9.95 -6.88 -2.61
C ASP A 177 9.92 -5.78 -3.65
N VAL A 178 9.34 -4.66 -3.30
CA VAL A 178 9.40 -3.41 -4.07
C VAL A 178 10.30 -2.44 -3.33
N ARG A 179 11.43 -2.07 -3.96
CA ARG A 179 12.32 -1.01 -3.49
C ARG A 179 12.12 0.22 -4.35
N LEU A 180 11.93 1.34 -3.69
CA LEU A 180 11.88 2.64 -4.33
C LEU A 180 13.26 3.31 -4.24
N GLU A 181 13.67 3.98 -5.32
CA GLU A 181 14.93 4.71 -5.42
C GLU A 181 14.66 6.11 -5.96
N ARG A 182 15.08 7.13 -5.23
CA ARG A 182 14.95 8.52 -5.68
C ARG A 182 15.87 8.77 -6.88
N VAL A 183 15.27 9.29 -7.97
CA VAL A 183 16.00 9.61 -9.21
C VAL A 183 15.85 11.08 -9.63
N GLY A 184 15.22 11.92 -8.80
CA GLY A 184 15.10 13.35 -9.04
C GLY A 184 13.78 13.94 -8.53
N THR A 185 13.49 15.15 -8.96
CA THR A 185 12.24 15.86 -8.72
C THR A 185 11.64 16.37 -10.03
N ALA A 186 10.38 16.76 -10.00
CA ALA A 186 9.69 17.38 -11.13
C ALA A 186 8.61 18.33 -10.63
N LYS A 187 8.41 19.44 -11.31
CA LYS A 187 7.24 20.30 -11.10
C LYS A 187 6.00 19.63 -11.71
N LEU A 188 4.88 19.70 -11.01
CA LEU A 188 3.59 19.29 -11.54
C LEU A 188 3.05 20.47 -12.38
N GLU A 189 2.94 20.27 -13.70
CA GLU A 189 2.51 21.30 -14.65
C GLU A 189 1.09 21.79 -14.38
N HIS A 190 0.21 20.91 -13.91
CA HIS A 190 -1.15 21.25 -13.50
C HIS A 190 -1.37 20.80 -12.06
N LEU A 191 -1.75 21.74 -11.19
CA LEU A 191 -2.20 21.42 -9.84
C LEU A 191 -3.57 20.74 -9.92
N ILE A 192 -3.56 19.43 -9.70
CA ILE A 192 -4.76 18.59 -9.69
C ILE A 192 -5.61 18.90 -8.46
N SER A 193 -4.96 19.41 -7.40
CA SER A 193 -5.60 19.82 -6.15
C SER A 193 -4.67 20.77 -5.41
N PRO A 194 -5.20 21.84 -4.77
CA PRO A 194 -4.42 22.74 -3.92
C PRO A 194 -3.87 22.04 -2.66
N LEU A 195 -4.34 20.83 -2.38
CA LEU A 195 -3.89 20.01 -1.25
C LEU A 195 -2.50 19.37 -1.49
N LEU A 196 -2.02 19.36 -2.74
CA LEU A 196 -0.73 18.79 -3.12
C LEU A 196 0.36 19.84 -3.24
N ASP A 197 1.58 19.47 -2.91
CA ASP A 197 2.75 20.27 -3.26
C ASP A 197 2.93 20.28 -4.79
N ARG A 198 3.40 21.43 -5.32
CA ARG A 198 3.71 21.56 -6.75
C ARG A 198 4.93 20.74 -7.19
N GLU A 199 5.77 20.39 -6.24
CA GLU A 199 6.94 19.56 -6.49
C GLU A 199 6.62 18.10 -6.14
N ALA A 200 7.00 17.21 -7.06
CA ALA A 200 6.92 15.77 -6.86
C ALA A 200 8.31 15.13 -6.90
N VAL A 201 8.55 14.18 -6.03
CA VAL A 201 9.76 13.35 -6.03
C VAL A 201 9.56 12.22 -7.02
N LYS A 202 10.55 12.00 -7.87
CA LYS A 202 10.59 10.95 -8.88
C LYS A 202 11.30 9.72 -8.31
N CYS A 203 10.59 8.59 -8.25
CA CYS A 203 11.08 7.32 -7.71
C CYS A 203 11.09 6.25 -8.78
N ARG A 204 12.21 5.57 -8.97
CA ARG A 204 12.32 4.34 -9.75
C ARG A 204 11.88 3.16 -8.91
N ILE A 205 11.13 2.24 -9.53
CA ILE A 205 10.64 1.03 -8.87
C ILE A 205 11.55 -0.14 -9.25
N HIS A 206 12.10 -0.81 -8.24
CA HIS A 206 12.83 -2.06 -8.38
C HIS A 206 12.03 -3.20 -7.78
N VAL A 207 11.91 -4.30 -8.49
CA VAL A 207 11.20 -5.50 -8.03
C VAL A 207 12.18 -6.63 -7.85
N ARG A 208 12.35 -7.11 -6.61
CA ARG A 208 13.11 -8.31 -6.26
C ARG A 208 12.16 -9.50 -6.11
N ARG A 209 12.29 -10.48 -6.98
CA ARG A 209 11.50 -11.71 -6.94
C ARG A 209 11.96 -12.58 -5.77
N ILE A 210 11.02 -13.10 -4.98
CA ILE A 210 11.31 -14.00 -3.85
C ILE A 210 10.79 -15.40 -4.16
N ALA A 211 9.48 -15.58 -4.40
CA ALA A 211 8.87 -16.87 -4.64
C ALA A 211 7.59 -16.77 -5.47
N GLY A 212 7.10 -17.88 -5.98
CA GLY A 212 5.79 -17.96 -6.62
C GLY A 212 5.73 -17.48 -8.06
N PHE A 213 6.84 -17.30 -8.76
CA PHE A 213 6.87 -16.87 -10.16
C PHE A 213 6.88 -18.06 -11.10
N THR A 214 6.15 -17.97 -12.22
CA THR A 214 6.22 -18.92 -13.31
C THR A 214 7.48 -18.68 -14.14
N LYS A 215 7.97 -19.72 -14.86
CA LYS A 215 9.10 -19.58 -15.81
C LYS A 215 8.85 -18.48 -16.85
N LYS A 216 7.59 -18.34 -17.32
CA LYS A 216 7.19 -17.30 -18.27
C LYS A 216 7.27 -15.89 -17.68
N GLU A 217 6.83 -15.71 -16.43
CA GLU A 217 6.93 -14.41 -15.72
C GLU A 217 8.39 -14.03 -15.53
N ILE A 218 9.24 -14.94 -15.08
CA ILE A 218 10.68 -14.72 -14.92
C ILE A 218 11.29 -14.25 -16.25
N LYS A 219 11.09 -15.02 -17.34
CA LYS A 219 11.60 -14.68 -18.67
C LYS A 219 11.12 -13.30 -19.15
N ASN A 220 9.85 -12.94 -18.88
CA ASN A 220 9.31 -11.63 -19.26
C ASN A 220 9.91 -10.49 -18.43
N MET A 221 10.14 -10.70 -17.15
CA MET A 221 10.79 -9.70 -16.27
C MET A 221 12.24 -9.51 -16.65
N ASP A 222 12.97 -10.57 -16.98
CA ASP A 222 14.36 -10.48 -17.42
C ASP A 222 14.48 -9.71 -18.75
N LYS A 223 13.56 -9.93 -19.70
CA LYS A 223 13.47 -9.14 -20.95
C LYS A 223 13.09 -7.67 -20.73
N ALA A 224 12.49 -7.35 -19.59
CA ALA A 224 12.08 -6.01 -19.22
C ALA A 224 13.04 -5.34 -18.21
N ARG A 225 14.21 -5.95 -17.93
CA ARG A 225 15.15 -5.47 -16.90
C ARG A 225 15.49 -3.98 -17.05
N ASP A 226 15.68 -3.50 -18.27
CA ASP A 226 16.04 -2.12 -18.56
C ASP A 226 14.84 -1.17 -18.67
N ARG A 227 13.60 -1.71 -18.49
CA ARG A 227 12.37 -0.94 -18.56
C ARG A 227 11.87 -0.64 -17.16
N HIS A 228 12.38 0.42 -16.58
CA HIS A 228 12.03 0.80 -15.22
C HIS A 228 10.66 1.46 -15.18
N ALA A 229 9.85 1.02 -14.23
CA ALA A 229 8.68 1.78 -13.82
C ALA A 229 9.12 2.94 -12.92
N VAL A 230 8.52 4.08 -13.12
CA VAL A 230 8.77 5.30 -12.35
C VAL A 230 7.46 5.81 -11.81
N ILE A 231 7.46 6.22 -10.54
CA ILE A 231 6.34 6.93 -9.92
C ILE A 231 6.79 8.33 -9.50
N TRP A 232 5.88 9.26 -9.49
CA TRP A 232 6.04 10.59 -8.90
C TRP A 232 5.15 10.66 -7.68
N VAL A 233 5.74 11.02 -6.54
CA VAL A 233 5.03 11.17 -5.27
C VAL A 233 5.09 12.63 -4.85
N SER A 234 3.97 13.21 -4.46
CA SER A 234 3.87 14.58 -3.95
C SER A 234 3.35 14.56 -2.51
N LYS A 235 3.71 15.57 -1.73
CA LYS A 235 3.23 15.71 -0.35
C LYS A 235 1.76 16.11 -0.34
N LEU A 236 0.95 15.32 0.36
CA LEU A 236 -0.42 15.65 0.72
C LEU A 236 -0.39 16.12 2.19
N ARG A 237 -0.19 17.45 2.39
CA ARG A 237 0.14 18.02 3.70
C ARG A 237 -0.95 17.80 4.73
N ARG A 238 -2.23 17.92 4.33
CA ARG A 238 -3.39 17.75 5.23
C ARG A 238 -3.39 16.39 5.93
N LEU A 239 -2.97 15.32 5.27
CA LEU A 239 -2.92 13.96 5.81
C LEU A 239 -1.50 13.51 6.17
N LYS A 240 -0.51 14.41 6.09
CA LYS A 240 0.91 14.13 6.38
C LYS A 240 1.43 12.88 5.66
N MET A 241 1.09 12.71 4.37
CA MET A 241 1.43 11.54 3.58
C MET A 241 2.01 11.88 2.21
N TRP A 242 2.66 10.91 1.58
CA TRP A 242 3.12 10.97 0.20
C TRP A 242 2.08 10.34 -0.72
N LEU A 243 1.57 11.08 -1.70
CA LEU A 243 0.60 10.57 -2.66
C LEU A 243 1.26 10.28 -4.01
N PRO A 244 1.12 9.06 -4.58
CA PRO A 244 1.49 8.80 -5.96
C PRO A 244 0.59 9.60 -6.91
N VAL A 245 1.17 10.60 -7.59
CA VAL A 245 0.42 11.52 -8.47
C VAL A 245 0.55 11.18 -9.94
N ARG A 246 1.62 10.48 -10.31
CA ARG A 246 1.89 10.02 -11.67
C ARG A 246 2.69 8.72 -11.65
N PHE A 247 2.50 7.87 -12.63
CA PHE A 247 3.40 6.77 -12.93
C PHE A 247 3.70 6.70 -14.43
N SER A 248 4.82 6.08 -14.78
CA SER A 248 5.22 5.81 -16.16
C SER A 248 5.91 4.45 -16.23
N TYR A 249 5.61 3.71 -17.27
CA TYR A 249 6.24 2.43 -17.57
C TYR A 249 6.41 2.28 -19.07
N MET A 250 7.62 1.94 -19.53
CA MET A 250 7.87 1.60 -20.91
C MET A 250 7.56 0.13 -21.16
N SER A 251 6.43 -0.16 -21.76
CA SER A 251 6.09 -1.50 -22.20
C SER A 251 6.78 -1.86 -23.50
N ARG A 252 6.77 -3.13 -23.87
CA ARG A 252 7.23 -3.56 -25.22
C ARG A 252 6.42 -2.97 -26.37
N TRP A 253 5.23 -2.45 -26.07
CA TRP A 253 4.27 -1.88 -27.02
C TRP A 253 4.17 -0.34 -26.92
N GLY A 254 5.11 0.30 -26.27
CA GLY A 254 5.15 1.74 -26.06
C GLY A 254 4.86 2.17 -24.62
N PRO A 255 4.89 3.47 -24.36
CA PRO A 255 4.73 4.04 -23.03
C PRO A 255 3.30 3.89 -22.51
N ALA A 256 3.22 3.48 -21.26
CA ALA A 256 2.02 3.56 -20.44
C ALA A 256 2.25 4.59 -19.34
N THR A 257 1.32 5.50 -19.16
CA THR A 257 1.39 6.53 -18.11
C THR A 257 0.08 6.59 -17.35
N GLY A 258 0.14 6.92 -16.07
CA GLY A 258 -1.04 7.18 -15.28
C GLY A 258 -0.88 8.46 -14.49
N ARG A 259 -1.96 9.16 -14.21
CA ARG A 259 -1.97 10.38 -13.41
C ARG A 259 -3.23 10.50 -12.58
N VAL A 260 -3.10 11.16 -11.44
CA VAL A 260 -4.24 11.60 -10.64
C VAL A 260 -5.01 12.64 -11.45
N VAL A 261 -6.34 12.57 -11.40
CA VAL A 261 -7.25 13.52 -12.03
C VAL A 261 -8.25 14.12 -11.04
N GLY A 262 -8.26 13.66 -9.80
CA GLY A 262 -9.08 14.22 -8.73
C GLY A 262 -8.72 13.63 -7.38
N ILE A 263 -8.83 14.44 -6.33
CA ILE A 263 -8.65 14.08 -4.93
C ILE A 263 -9.78 14.70 -4.16
N ASP A 264 -10.44 13.91 -3.35
CA ASP A 264 -11.44 14.33 -2.39
C ASP A 264 -11.08 13.81 -0.99
N ILE A 265 -11.20 14.68 0.03
CA ILE A 265 -10.92 14.34 1.42
C ILE A 265 -12.07 14.88 2.28
N ALA A 266 -12.80 13.98 2.89
CA ALA A 266 -13.89 14.28 3.80
C ALA A 266 -13.59 13.79 5.23
N PRO A 267 -13.89 14.55 6.28
CA PRO A 267 -13.87 14.03 7.63
C PRO A 267 -14.91 12.91 7.77
N LEU A 268 -14.64 11.95 8.62
CA LEU A 268 -15.65 10.99 9.08
C LEU A 268 -16.14 11.49 10.43
N ALA A 269 -17.47 11.50 10.63
CA ALA A 269 -18.02 11.71 11.96
C ALA A 269 -17.56 10.56 12.86
N GLN A 270 -17.00 10.89 14.01
CA GLN A 270 -16.85 9.92 15.08
C GLN A 270 -18.27 9.61 15.54
N THR A 271 -18.75 8.41 15.35
CA THR A 271 -19.96 7.93 16.00
C THR A 271 -19.60 7.70 17.46
N ASP A 272 -20.21 8.52 18.32
CA ASP A 272 -20.18 8.37 19.78
C ASP A 272 -20.58 6.94 20.21
#